data_fffa5007316b432f68f9756233526282
#
_entry.id   fffa5007316b432f68f9756233526282
#
_cell.length_a   1.000
_cell.length_b   1.000
_cell.length_c   1.000
_cell.angle_alpha   90.00
_cell.angle_beta   90.00
_cell.angle_gamma   90.00
#
_symmetry.space_group_name_H-M   'P 1'
#
loop_
_entity.id
_entity.type
_entity.pdbx_description
1 polymer ?
#
loop_
_entity_poly.entity_id
_entity_poly.type
_entity_poly.pdbx_seq_one_letter_code
_entity_poly.pdbx_strand_id
1 'polypeptide(L)'
;MTAGPRSSRTEFRTPMKVLVELCSFENITHEFAYTVDVSAHGARVLTKNPWQSNQHLTVRSVQGNLYSHARVAYCQSVDGRSFAIGLELGQPTADWTKPQKHSA
;
A
#
# COMPACT_ATOMS: atom_id res chain seq x y z
N MET A 1 1.03 31.48 3.70
CA MET A 1 0.82 31.01 3.66
C MET A 1 0.74 30.12 3.54
N THR A 2 0.82 29.58 3.44
CA THR A 2 0.77 28.85 3.22
C THR A 2 0.56 27.93 3.13
N ALA A 3 0.62 27.53 3.10
CA ALA A 3 0.30 26.77 3.26
C ALA A 3 -0.07 25.79 2.62
N GLY A 4 -0.47 25.79 2.01
CA GLY A 4 -0.95 24.98 1.19
C GLY A 4 -0.63 23.63 1.28
N PRO A 5 0.33 23.28 1.15
CA PRO A 5 0.66 22.01 0.99
C PRO A 5 0.15 21.18 1.98
N ARG A 6 -0.15 21.57 2.86
CA ARG A 6 -0.55 20.82 3.67
C ARG A 6 -1.62 20.10 3.34
N SER A 7 -2.23 20.36 2.37
CA SER A 7 -3.36 19.66 2.05
C SER A 7 -3.14 18.22 2.04
N SER A 8 -2.04 17.80 1.74
CA SER A 8 -1.89 16.40 1.66
C SER A 8 -1.98 15.81 2.98
N ARG A 9 -1.85 16.60 3.98
CA ARG A 9 -1.89 16.02 5.11
C ARG A 9 -3.20 15.83 5.55
N THR A 10 -4.19 16.23 4.94
CA THR A 10 -5.51 15.98 5.35
C THR A 10 -6.01 14.67 4.92
N GLU A 11 -5.22 13.85 4.30
CA GLU A 11 -5.70 12.55 3.93
C GLU A 11 -5.85 11.71 5.17
N PHE A 12 -6.99 11.10 5.33
CA PHE A 12 -7.25 10.30 6.49
C PHE A 12 -6.64 8.94 6.34
N ARG A 13 -5.95 8.49 7.36
CA ARG A 13 -5.39 7.16 7.37
C ARG A 13 -6.14 6.37 8.41
N THR A 14 -6.57 5.19 8.03
CA THR A 14 -7.36 4.33 8.88
C THR A 14 -6.54 3.11 9.24
N PRO A 15 -6.35 2.82 10.51
CA PRO A 15 -5.69 1.59 10.89
C PRO A 15 -6.52 0.43 10.38
N MET A 16 -5.91 -0.46 9.62
CA MET A 16 -6.66 -1.52 8.99
C MET A 16 -5.70 -2.60 8.54
N LYS A 17 -6.05 -3.84 8.81
CA LYS A 17 -5.20 -4.96 8.47
C LYS A 17 -5.79 -5.67 7.27
N VAL A 18 -5.21 -5.51 6.12
CA VAL A 18 -5.69 -6.10 4.88
C VAL A 18 -4.56 -6.94 4.32
N LEU A 19 -4.86 -8.17 3.93
CA LEU A 19 -3.86 -9.02 3.31
C LEU A 19 -3.73 -8.61 1.85
N VAL A 20 -2.53 -8.28 1.44
CA VAL A 20 -2.27 -7.85 0.07
C VAL A 20 -1.16 -8.67 -0.54
N GLU A 21 -1.18 -8.77 -1.83
CA GLU A 21 -0.13 -9.40 -2.59
C GLU A 21 0.62 -8.31 -3.33
N LEU A 22 1.91 -8.27 -3.18
CA LEU A 22 2.78 -7.27 -3.78
C LEU A 22 3.61 -7.96 -4.85
N CYS A 23 3.59 -7.44 -6.06
CA CYS A 23 4.35 -8.01 -7.16
C CYS A 23 5.20 -6.93 -7.80
N SER A 24 6.49 -7.14 -7.78
CA SER A 24 7.42 -6.20 -8.36
C SER A 24 7.39 -6.25 -9.88
N PHE A 25 7.53 -5.14 -10.53
CA PHE A 25 7.61 -5.13 -11.97
C PHE A 25 8.96 -5.64 -12.42
N GLU A 26 9.98 -5.33 -11.67
CA GLU A 26 11.30 -5.53 -12.16
C GLU A 26 11.90 -6.84 -11.88
N ASN A 27 11.71 -7.39 -10.75
CA ASN A 27 12.33 -8.63 -10.51
C ASN A 27 11.40 -9.65 -10.12
N ILE A 28 10.23 -9.65 -10.48
CA ILE A 28 9.34 -10.74 -10.24
C ILE A 28 9.30 -11.11 -8.77
N THR A 29 9.65 -10.20 -7.90
CA THR A 29 9.52 -10.44 -6.47
C THR A 29 8.06 -10.38 -6.13
N HIS A 30 7.65 -11.24 -5.22
CA HIS A 30 6.27 -11.43 -4.93
C HIS A 30 6.15 -11.71 -3.45
N GLU A 31 5.33 -11.02 -2.77
CA GLU A 31 5.22 -11.18 -1.33
C GLU A 31 3.80 -10.90 -0.88
N PHE A 32 3.31 -11.73 0.05
CA PHE A 32 2.04 -11.43 0.69
C PHE A 32 2.36 -10.72 1.99
N ALA A 33 1.60 -9.73 2.34
CA ALA A 33 1.86 -8.93 3.52
C ALA A 33 0.57 -8.30 4.01
N TYR A 34 0.59 -7.76 5.22
CA TYR A 34 -0.58 -7.11 5.78
C TYR A 34 -0.35 -5.62 5.87
N THR A 35 -1.39 -4.86 5.62
CA THR A 35 -1.32 -3.42 5.82
C THR A 35 -1.38 -3.11 7.31
N VAL A 36 -0.86 -1.97 7.68
CA VAL A 36 -0.97 -1.42 9.02
C VAL A 36 -2.03 -0.35 9.02
N ASP A 37 -2.05 0.48 8.01
CA ASP A 37 -3.07 1.48 7.82
C ASP A 37 -3.22 1.77 6.35
N VAL A 38 -4.34 2.34 5.99
CA VAL A 38 -4.66 2.59 4.59
C VAL A 38 -5.26 3.97 4.45
N SER A 39 -5.20 4.50 3.25
CA SER A 39 -5.86 5.75 2.90
C SER A 39 -6.28 5.65 1.44
N ALA A 40 -6.91 6.69 0.96
CA ALA A 40 -7.37 6.68 -0.44
C ALA A 40 -6.19 6.57 -1.41
N HIS A 41 -5.03 7.08 -1.04
CA HIS A 41 -3.91 7.13 -1.97
C HIS A 41 -2.78 6.18 -1.61
N GLY A 42 -2.92 5.40 -0.58
CA GLY A 42 -1.81 4.51 -0.26
C GLY A 42 -2.04 3.68 0.98
N ALA A 43 -0.97 3.06 1.43
CA ALA A 43 -1.03 2.21 2.59
C ALA A 43 0.36 2.07 3.18
N ARG A 44 0.39 1.72 4.46
CA ARG A 44 1.63 1.31 5.08
C ARG A 44 1.53 -0.18 5.29
N VAL A 45 2.55 -0.91 4.90
CA VAL A 45 2.51 -2.36 4.85
C VAL A 45 3.73 -2.92 5.57
N LEU A 46 3.56 -4.00 6.30
CA LEU A 46 4.68 -4.68 6.93
C LEU A 46 5.12 -5.82 6.05
N THR A 47 6.39 -5.83 5.68
CA THR A 47 6.92 -6.84 4.78
C THR A 47 8.07 -7.57 5.44
N LYS A 48 8.41 -8.72 4.92
CA LYS A 48 9.56 -9.44 5.40
C LYS A 48 10.78 -9.14 4.57
N ASN A 49 10.60 -8.65 3.39
CA ASN A 49 11.72 -8.32 2.51
C ASN A 49 11.83 -6.83 2.37
N PRO A 50 13.04 -6.31 2.21
CA PRO A 50 13.18 -4.89 1.99
C PRO A 50 12.82 -4.56 0.54
N TRP A 51 12.00 -3.59 0.36
CA TRP A 51 11.65 -3.08 -0.96
C TRP A 51 12.39 -1.76 -1.11
N GLN A 52 12.65 -1.36 -2.32
CA GLN A 52 13.43 -0.16 -2.55
C GLN A 52 12.55 1.03 -2.81
N SER A 53 12.93 2.18 -2.30
CA SER A 53 12.22 3.40 -2.60
C SER A 53 12.16 3.61 -4.09
N ASN A 54 11.03 4.03 -4.55
CA ASN A 54 10.74 4.26 -5.96
C ASN A 54 10.55 3.00 -6.77
N GLN A 55 10.60 1.85 -6.16
CA GLN A 55 10.34 0.62 -6.87
C GLN A 55 8.88 0.55 -7.23
N HIS A 56 8.57 0.12 -8.43
CA HIS A 56 7.20 0.01 -8.90
C HIS A 56 6.69 -1.41 -8.76
N LEU A 57 5.44 -1.55 -8.43
CA LEU A 57 4.84 -2.85 -8.19
C LEU A 57 3.34 -2.77 -8.41
N THR A 58 2.70 -3.92 -8.36
CA THR A 58 1.26 -3.94 -8.26
C THR A 58 0.89 -4.40 -6.88
N VAL A 59 -0.23 -3.94 -6.37
CA VAL A 59 -0.75 -4.36 -5.09
C VAL A 59 -2.18 -4.83 -5.32
N ARG A 60 -2.51 -5.98 -4.75
CA ARG A 60 -3.83 -6.56 -4.90
C ARG A 60 -4.31 -7.01 -3.53
N SER A 61 -5.51 -6.63 -3.14
CA SER A 61 -6.06 -7.15 -1.90
C SER A 61 -6.53 -8.58 -2.17
N VAL A 62 -6.17 -9.48 -1.29
CA VAL A 62 -6.43 -10.89 -1.54
C VAL A 62 -7.92 -11.21 -1.50
N GLN A 63 -8.60 -10.60 -0.56
CA GLN A 63 -10.02 -10.85 -0.44
C GLN A 63 -10.87 -9.71 -0.90
N GLY A 64 -10.30 -8.67 -1.40
CA GLY A 64 -11.08 -7.53 -1.80
C GLY A 64 -11.03 -7.33 -3.27
N ASN A 65 -11.32 -6.11 -3.66
CA ASN A 65 -11.44 -5.76 -5.04
C ASN A 65 -10.32 -4.86 -5.50
N LEU A 66 -9.39 -4.53 -4.65
CA LEU A 66 -8.35 -3.61 -5.02
C LEU A 66 -7.30 -4.26 -5.90
N TYR A 67 -6.94 -3.60 -6.95
CA TYR A 67 -5.80 -3.99 -7.76
C TYR A 67 -5.27 -2.69 -8.36
N SER A 68 -4.03 -2.36 -8.10
CA SER A 68 -3.50 -1.08 -8.50
C SER A 68 -2.00 -1.14 -8.71
N HIS A 69 -1.50 -0.27 -9.52
CA HIS A 69 -0.08 -0.02 -9.58
C HIS A 69 0.25 0.80 -8.35
N ALA A 70 1.45 0.68 -7.88
CA ALA A 70 1.89 1.44 -6.75
C ALA A 70 3.39 1.68 -6.84
N ARG A 71 3.87 2.59 -6.03
CA ARG A 71 5.28 2.91 -5.95
C ARG A 71 5.65 2.86 -4.47
N VAL A 72 6.81 2.34 -4.16
CA VAL A 72 7.30 2.33 -2.80
C VAL A 72 7.80 3.73 -2.49
N ALA A 73 7.15 4.41 -1.58
CA ALA A 73 7.56 5.75 -1.21
C ALA A 73 8.72 5.71 -0.23
N TYR A 74 8.75 4.73 0.64
CA TYR A 74 9.83 4.57 1.60
C TYR A 74 9.87 3.14 2.11
N CYS A 75 11.00 2.76 2.67
CA CYS A 75 11.15 1.47 3.31
C CYS A 75 11.99 1.67 4.56
N GLN A 76 11.48 1.24 5.70
CA GLN A 76 12.18 1.39 6.97
C GLN A 76 12.27 0.07 7.67
N SER A 77 13.41 -0.22 8.26
CA SER A 77 13.55 -1.40 9.07
C SER A 77 12.79 -1.19 10.37
N VAL A 78 12.03 -2.16 10.79
CA VAL A 78 11.23 -2.00 11.99
C VAL A 78 11.91 -2.65 13.18
N ASP A 79 12.35 -3.88 13.04
CA ASP A 79 12.92 -4.58 14.18
C ASP A 79 14.07 -5.48 13.75
N GLY A 80 14.68 -5.20 12.65
CA GLY A 80 15.74 -6.03 12.18
C GLY A 80 15.28 -7.25 11.42
N ARG A 81 14.01 -7.56 11.47
CA ARG A 81 13.50 -8.69 10.77
C ARG A 81 12.41 -8.35 9.84
N SER A 82 11.77 -7.22 9.97
CA SER A 82 10.68 -6.82 9.09
C SER A 82 10.84 -5.38 8.72
N PHE A 83 10.08 -4.97 7.72
CA PHE A 83 10.18 -3.63 7.19
C PHE A 83 8.81 -3.01 7.08
N ALA A 84 8.73 -1.71 7.27
CA ALA A 84 7.50 -0.98 7.03
C ALA A 84 7.70 -0.22 5.73
N ILE A 85 6.86 -0.45 4.76
CA ILE A 85 6.97 0.29 3.51
C ILE A 85 5.74 1.13 3.33
N GLY A 86 5.93 2.30 2.75
CA GLY A 86 4.82 3.15 2.39
C GLY A 86 4.55 2.97 0.92
N LEU A 87 3.32 2.67 0.57
CA LEU A 87 2.91 2.52 -0.81
C LEU A 87 2.09 3.71 -1.24
N GLU A 88 2.38 4.21 -2.42
CA GLU A 88 1.61 5.26 -3.02
C GLU A 88 0.93 4.66 -4.22
N LEU A 89 -0.39 4.68 -4.25
CA LEU A 89 -1.15 4.08 -5.33
C LEU A 89 -1.18 4.98 -6.54
N GLY A 90 -1.22 4.39 -7.71
CA GLY A 90 -1.32 5.17 -8.93
C GLY A 90 -2.66 5.86 -9.07
N GLN A 91 -3.70 5.31 -8.46
CA GLN A 91 -5.01 5.93 -8.48
C GLN A 91 -5.64 5.79 -7.12
N PRO A 92 -6.42 6.76 -6.71
CA PRO A 92 -7.04 6.66 -5.39
C PRO A 92 -8.06 5.53 -5.34
N THR A 93 -8.28 5.02 -4.17
CA THR A 93 -9.26 3.96 -4.00
C THR A 93 -9.97 4.15 -2.68
N ALA A 94 -11.19 3.69 -2.61
CA ALA A 94 -11.91 3.62 -1.36
C ALA A 94 -12.17 2.18 -1.01
N ASP A 95 -11.59 1.27 -1.76
CA ASP A 95 -12.02 -0.11 -1.69
C ASP A 95 -11.04 -1.08 -1.10
N TRP A 96 -10.33 -0.65 -0.08
CA TRP A 96 -9.32 -1.53 0.48
C TRP A 96 -9.89 -2.88 0.94
N THR A 97 -11.08 -2.88 1.48
CA THR A 97 -11.63 -4.11 1.98
C THR A 97 -12.94 -4.50 1.33
N LYS A 98 -13.43 -3.72 0.37
CA LYS A 98 -14.69 -4.04 -0.18
C LYS A 98 -14.59 -5.31 -0.93
N PRO A 99 -15.40 -6.28 -0.67
CA PRO A 99 -15.34 -7.53 -1.39
C PRO A 99 -15.86 -7.31 -2.79
N GLN A 100 -15.50 -8.26 -3.65
CA GLN A 100 -15.95 -8.15 -4.96
C GLN A 100 -17.40 -8.31 -4.93
N LYS A 101 -18.14 -7.38 -5.39
CA LYS A 101 -19.45 -7.47 -5.38
C LYS A 101 -19.94 -7.89 -6.49
N HIS A 102 -20.45 -8.59 -6.78
CA HIS A 102 -20.94 -8.95 -7.96
C HIS A 102 -22.18 -9.06 -7.85
N SER A 103 -22.61 -8.64 -7.57
CA SER A 103 -23.74 -8.62 -7.52
C SER A 103 -24.48 -9.27 -7.91
N ALA A 104 -24.57 -9.61 -7.97
CA ALA A 104 -25.26 -10.18 -8.29
C ALA A 104 -25.79 -10.16 -8.34
#